data_54487671091a29ac1443623244c95dea
#
_entry.id   54487671091a29ac1443623244c95dea
#
_cell.length_a   1.000
_cell.length_b   1.000
_cell.length_c   1.000
_cell.angle_alpha   90.00
_cell.angle_beta   90.00
_cell.angle_gamma   90.00
#
_symmetry.space_group_name_H-M   'P 1'
#
loop_
_entity.id
_entity.type
_entity.pdbx_description
1 polymer ?
#
loop_
_entity_poly.entity_id
_entity_poly.type
_entity_poly.pdbx_seq_one_letter_code
_entity_poly.pdbx_strand_id
1 'polypeptide(L)'
;YVHDSITYGLLGATAGKRYFLSVGRTLDLGSTTRSFSHLELDYRQYVRLGRWSVLGLRGYGVGSLGSDALEYNLGGPTWFLPFYTGFNLNTGPLRGYQFSEFAGSRVLLANAELRVPFVRGILFGWPGTFLIPAIDGSLFVDIGTAWNDGDSLDLWPFHNPHATPE
;
A
#
# COMPACT_ATOMS: atom_id res chain seq x y z
N TYR A 1 7.36 -7.42 -14.55
CA TYR A 1 7.21 -8.82 -14.15
C TYR A 1 6.24 -8.94 -12.98
N VAL A 2 5.33 -9.90 -13.05
CA VAL A 2 4.34 -10.16 -11.98
C VAL A 2 4.37 -11.65 -11.65
N HIS A 3 4.38 -11.95 -10.36
CA HIS A 3 4.12 -13.28 -9.84
C HIS A 3 3.06 -13.19 -8.75
N ASP A 4 2.04 -14.03 -8.82
CA ASP A 4 0.97 -14.07 -7.84
C ASP A 4 0.62 -15.52 -7.50
N SER A 5 0.75 -15.88 -6.24
CA SER A 5 0.38 -17.18 -5.68
C SER A 5 -0.51 -17.01 -4.44
N ILE A 6 -1.20 -15.86 -4.33
CA ILE A 6 -2.07 -15.57 -3.18
C ILE A 6 -3.29 -16.47 -3.23
N THR A 7 -3.58 -17.09 -2.09
CA THR A 7 -4.82 -17.80 -1.84
C THR A 7 -5.76 -16.89 -1.06
N TYR A 8 -6.99 -16.77 -1.57
CA TYR A 8 -8.03 -15.95 -0.96
C TYR A 8 -9.02 -16.82 -0.21
N GLY A 9 -9.46 -16.35 0.94
CA GLY A 9 -10.60 -16.86 1.70
C GLY A 9 -11.77 -15.88 1.65
N LEU A 10 -12.81 -16.12 2.45
CA LEU A 10 -14.02 -15.30 2.48
C LEU A 10 -13.72 -13.82 2.80
N LEU A 11 -12.72 -13.54 3.63
CA LEU A 11 -12.39 -12.23 4.18
C LEU A 11 -11.05 -11.69 3.64
N GLY A 12 -10.61 -12.17 2.47
CA GLY A 12 -9.42 -11.67 1.79
C GLY A 12 -8.28 -12.67 1.69
N ALA A 13 -7.06 -12.20 1.46
CA ALA A 13 -5.88 -13.02 1.28
C ALA A 13 -5.52 -13.77 2.58
N THR A 14 -5.27 -15.09 2.47
CA THR A 14 -5.02 -15.97 3.62
C THR A 14 -3.62 -16.58 3.62
N ALA A 15 -3.02 -16.79 2.46
CA ALA A 15 -1.69 -17.37 2.31
C ALA A 15 -1.09 -17.02 0.96
N GLY A 16 0.21 -17.24 0.81
CA GLY A 16 0.91 -17.07 -0.45
C GLY A 16 1.65 -15.73 -0.54
N LYS A 17 2.18 -15.47 -1.72
CA LYS A 17 2.98 -14.27 -1.99
C LYS A 17 2.66 -13.70 -3.37
N ARG A 18 2.83 -12.40 -3.47
CA ARG A 18 2.80 -11.67 -4.74
C ARG A 18 3.97 -10.72 -4.80
N TYR A 19 4.60 -10.64 -5.94
CA TYR A 19 5.55 -9.58 -6.22
C TYR A 19 5.33 -9.04 -7.63
N PHE A 20 5.49 -7.74 -7.72
CA PHE A 20 5.40 -6.96 -8.94
C PHE A 20 6.70 -6.16 -9.08
N LEU A 21 7.29 -6.19 -10.25
CA LEU A 21 8.45 -5.41 -10.62
C LEU A 21 8.17 -4.72 -11.94
N SER A 22 8.27 -3.40 -11.97
CA SER A 22 8.21 -2.59 -13.16
C SER A 22 9.46 -1.74 -13.30
N VAL A 23 10.03 -1.75 -14.48
CA VAL A 23 11.16 -0.90 -14.87
C VAL A 23 10.79 -0.26 -16.19
N GLY A 24 10.95 1.04 -16.29
CA GLY A 24 10.66 1.78 -17.51
C GLY A 24 11.58 2.96 -17.69
N ARG A 25 11.77 3.34 -18.94
CA ARG A 25 12.46 4.55 -19.33
C ARG A 25 11.76 5.17 -20.53
N THR A 26 11.55 6.47 -20.48
CA THR A 26 11.07 7.21 -21.66
C THR A 26 12.20 7.33 -22.68
N LEU A 27 11.84 7.15 -23.95
CA LEU A 27 12.75 7.41 -25.06
C LEU A 27 12.51 8.85 -25.54
N ASP A 28 13.58 9.59 -25.69
CA ASP A 28 13.51 10.93 -26.29
C ASP A 28 13.23 10.79 -27.81
N LEU A 29 12.01 11.17 -28.19
CA LEU A 29 11.55 11.14 -29.59
C LEU A 29 11.35 12.56 -30.16
N GLY A 30 11.86 13.59 -29.49
CA GLY A 30 11.77 14.98 -29.94
C GLY A 30 11.56 16.00 -28.80
N SER A 31 11.42 17.25 -29.14
CA SER A 31 11.46 18.39 -28.21
C SER A 31 10.37 18.49 -27.16
N THR A 32 9.41 17.57 -27.12
CA THR A 32 8.29 17.54 -26.16
C THR A 32 8.23 16.26 -25.33
N THR A 33 9.23 15.39 -25.46
CA THR A 33 9.23 14.11 -24.76
C THR A 33 9.80 14.27 -23.35
N ARG A 34 9.05 13.84 -22.35
CA ARG A 34 9.52 13.78 -20.96
C ARG A 34 10.65 12.76 -20.82
N SER A 35 11.72 13.13 -20.14
CA SER A 35 12.88 12.26 -19.91
C SER A 35 12.92 11.80 -18.47
N PHE A 36 12.47 10.58 -18.22
CA PHE A 36 12.59 9.93 -16.91
C PHE A 36 12.76 8.42 -17.02
N SER A 37 13.30 7.84 -15.99
CA SER A 37 13.32 6.38 -15.76
C SER A 37 12.57 6.09 -14.48
N HIS A 38 11.84 4.97 -14.41
CA HIS A 38 11.17 4.55 -13.18
C HIS A 38 11.49 3.12 -12.83
N LEU A 39 11.45 2.85 -11.53
CA LEU A 39 11.53 1.52 -10.94
C LEU A 39 10.43 1.41 -9.90
N GLU A 40 9.64 0.33 -9.96
CA GLU A 40 8.60 0.03 -8.98
C GLU A 40 8.69 -1.42 -8.54
N LEU A 41 8.63 -1.65 -7.23
CA LEU A 41 8.60 -2.95 -6.58
C LEU A 41 7.45 -2.99 -5.57
N ASP A 42 6.56 -3.97 -5.68
CA ASP A 42 5.53 -4.28 -4.67
C ASP A 42 5.66 -5.76 -4.29
N TYR A 43 6.06 -6.02 -3.07
CA TYR A 43 6.14 -7.37 -2.51
C TYR A 43 5.10 -7.53 -1.42
N ARG A 44 4.31 -8.60 -1.50
CA ARG A 44 3.30 -8.95 -0.50
C ARG A 44 3.44 -10.42 -0.12
N GLN A 45 3.33 -10.69 1.17
CA GLN A 45 3.34 -12.05 1.70
C GLN A 45 2.25 -12.19 2.74
N TYR A 46 1.51 -13.29 2.64
CA TYR A 46 0.49 -13.67 3.61
C TYR A 46 0.86 -15.00 4.23
N VAL A 47 0.92 -15.02 5.55
CA VAL A 47 1.30 -16.19 6.35
C VAL A 47 0.15 -16.52 7.28
N ARG A 48 -0.38 -17.73 7.16
CA ARG A 48 -1.42 -18.23 8.07
C ARG A 48 -0.79 -18.59 9.40
N LEU A 49 -1.19 -17.86 10.45
CA LEU A 49 -0.79 -18.13 11.82
C LEU A 49 -1.87 -18.97 12.52
N GLY A 50 -1.76 -20.29 12.35
CA GLY A 50 -2.75 -21.22 12.88
C GLY A 50 -4.04 -21.29 12.04
N ARG A 51 -5.17 -21.57 12.67
CA ARG A 51 -6.43 -21.91 11.97
C ARG A 51 -7.19 -20.70 11.45
N TRP A 52 -7.01 -19.54 12.09
CA TRP A 52 -7.91 -18.40 11.89
C TRP A 52 -7.22 -17.07 11.67
N SER A 53 -5.97 -16.95 12.06
CA SER A 53 -5.23 -15.69 11.98
C SER A 53 -4.31 -15.67 10.78
N VAL A 54 -4.13 -14.48 10.18
CA VAL A 54 -3.27 -14.27 9.04
C VAL A 54 -2.39 -13.05 9.32
N LEU A 55 -1.09 -13.22 9.11
CA LEU A 55 -0.13 -12.12 9.07
C LEU A 55 0.09 -11.72 7.61
N GLY A 56 -0.27 -10.50 7.27
CA GLY A 56 0.03 -9.87 6.01
C GLY A 56 1.24 -8.94 6.13
N LEU A 57 2.19 -9.08 5.23
CA LEU A 57 3.37 -8.22 5.13
C LEU A 57 3.40 -7.62 3.72
N ARG A 58 3.76 -6.35 3.62
CA ARG A 58 3.98 -5.66 2.36
C ARG A 58 5.22 -4.81 2.43
N GLY A 59 6.05 -4.87 1.40
CA GLY A 59 7.09 -3.91 1.11
C GLY A 59 6.83 -3.29 -0.27
N TYR A 60 6.79 -1.98 -0.33
CA TYR A 60 6.56 -1.23 -1.56
C TYR A 60 7.64 -0.17 -1.72
N GLY A 61 8.19 -0.08 -2.90
CA GLY A 61 9.14 0.96 -3.26
C GLY A 61 8.92 1.40 -4.69
N VAL A 62 8.95 2.70 -4.92
CA VAL A 62 8.89 3.28 -6.25
C VAL A 62 9.81 4.48 -6.31
N GLY A 63 10.45 4.66 -7.44
CA GLY A 63 11.30 5.82 -7.69
C GLY A 63 11.36 6.19 -9.15
N SER A 64 11.43 7.49 -9.41
CA SER A 64 11.63 8.08 -10.73
C SER A 64 12.86 8.97 -10.72
N LEU A 65 13.64 8.90 -11.79
CA LEU A 65 14.88 9.65 -11.99
C LEU A 65 14.86 10.32 -13.35
N GLY A 66 15.35 11.54 -13.45
CA GLY A 66 15.44 12.29 -14.69
C GLY A 66 14.98 13.74 -14.53
N SER A 67 15.10 14.54 -15.61
CA SER A 67 14.67 15.95 -15.60
C SER A 67 13.17 16.12 -15.39
N ASP A 68 12.38 15.13 -15.80
CA ASP A 68 10.93 15.12 -15.70
C ASP A 68 10.47 13.95 -14.81
N ALA A 69 11.19 13.70 -13.71
CA ALA A 69 10.87 12.64 -12.77
C ALA A 69 9.41 12.72 -12.34
N LEU A 70 8.76 11.55 -12.27
CA LEU A 70 7.39 11.44 -11.79
C LEU A 70 7.35 11.68 -10.28
N GLU A 71 6.31 12.36 -9.84
CA GLU A 71 6.00 12.52 -8.43
C GLU A 71 5.01 11.43 -7.98
N TYR A 72 5.30 10.81 -6.85
CA TYR A 72 4.48 9.79 -6.21
C TYR A 72 3.97 10.31 -4.88
N ASN A 73 2.74 9.96 -4.55
CA ASN A 73 2.10 10.38 -3.32
C ASN A 73 2.05 9.23 -2.33
N LEU A 74 2.15 9.54 -1.05
CA LEU A 74 2.03 8.60 0.05
C LEU A 74 1.03 9.16 1.07
N GLY A 75 0.13 8.30 1.54
CA GLY A 75 -0.90 8.68 2.50
C GLY A 75 -2.29 8.17 2.12
N GLY A 76 -3.18 8.18 3.10
CA GLY A 76 -4.56 7.77 2.95
C GLY A 76 -4.84 6.29 3.22
N PRO A 77 -6.11 5.94 3.38
CA PRO A 77 -6.55 4.59 3.70
C PRO A 77 -6.57 3.67 2.47
N THR A 78 -6.27 2.40 2.68
CA THR A 78 -6.21 1.37 1.63
C THR A 78 -7.52 1.15 0.88
N TRP A 79 -8.66 1.34 1.55
CA TRP A 79 -9.99 1.09 0.97
C TRP A 79 -10.43 2.13 -0.06
N PHE A 80 -9.77 3.28 -0.07
CA PHE A 80 -10.07 4.37 -1.00
C PHE A 80 -9.47 4.14 -2.39
N LEU A 81 -8.40 3.36 -2.48
CA LEU A 81 -7.65 3.11 -3.72
C LEU A 81 -8.46 2.44 -4.83
N PRO A 82 -9.34 1.43 -4.58
CA PRO A 82 -10.10 0.79 -5.65
C PRO A 82 -11.03 1.73 -6.42
N PHE A 83 -11.50 2.80 -5.79
CA PHE A 83 -12.39 3.78 -6.43
C PHE A 83 -11.63 4.80 -7.28
N TYR A 84 -10.33 4.97 -7.03
CA TYR A 84 -9.48 5.95 -7.71
C TYR A 84 -8.48 5.34 -8.69
N THR A 85 -8.40 4.02 -8.81
CA THR A 85 -7.48 3.35 -9.74
C THR A 85 -7.77 3.63 -11.23
N GLY A 86 -8.90 4.24 -11.55
CA GLY A 86 -9.17 4.79 -12.89
C GLY A 86 -8.39 6.07 -13.22
N PHE A 87 -7.79 6.69 -12.23
CA PHE A 87 -7.00 7.91 -12.38
C PHE A 87 -5.59 7.63 -11.88
N ASN A 88 -4.69 7.09 -12.64
CA ASN A 88 -3.24 6.96 -12.42
C ASN A 88 -2.67 7.67 -11.16
N LEU A 89 -3.28 7.44 -10.01
CA LEU A 89 -2.79 7.97 -8.75
C LEU A 89 -1.64 7.06 -8.31
N ASN A 90 -0.43 7.50 -8.57
CA ASN A 90 0.80 6.93 -8.03
C ASN A 90 0.82 7.14 -6.51
N THR A 91 -0.03 6.43 -5.78
CA THR A 91 -0.23 6.66 -4.35
C THR A 91 -0.03 5.38 -3.57
N GLY A 92 0.88 5.40 -2.62
CA GLY A 92 1.04 4.37 -1.61
C GLY A 92 0.08 4.61 -0.42
N PRO A 93 -0.71 3.62 0.03
CA PRO A 93 -1.56 3.79 1.20
C PRO A 93 -0.74 3.77 2.49
N LEU A 94 -0.89 4.81 3.30
CA LEU A 94 -0.31 4.93 4.63
C LEU A 94 -1.46 5.31 5.58
N ARG A 95 -1.87 4.37 6.42
CA ARG A 95 -3.02 4.55 7.32
C ARG A 95 -2.66 5.53 8.45
N GLY A 96 -3.61 6.36 8.85
CA GLY A 96 -3.42 7.38 9.88
C GLY A 96 -3.01 8.74 9.34
N TYR A 97 -2.72 8.85 8.05
CA TYR A 97 -2.36 10.09 7.37
C TYR A 97 -3.44 10.49 6.36
N GLN A 98 -3.46 11.76 5.99
CA GLN A 98 -4.36 12.26 4.95
C GLN A 98 -3.97 11.72 3.58
N PHE A 99 -4.90 11.75 2.65
CA PHE A 99 -4.64 11.36 1.28
C PHE A 99 -3.57 12.26 0.66
N SER A 100 -2.51 11.66 0.08
CA SER A 100 -1.39 12.39 -0.53
C SER A 100 -0.67 13.37 0.42
N GLU A 101 -0.60 13.06 1.70
CA GLU A 101 0.05 13.94 2.69
C GLU A 101 1.55 14.09 2.45
N PHE A 102 2.18 13.06 1.90
CA PHE A 102 3.60 13.08 1.52
C PHE A 102 3.72 12.90 0.01
N ALA A 103 4.66 13.61 -0.61
CA ALA A 103 4.94 13.54 -2.03
C ALA A 103 6.44 13.57 -2.29
N GLY A 104 6.88 12.85 -3.33
CA GLY A 104 8.27 12.83 -3.73
C GLY A 104 8.51 11.99 -4.98
N SER A 105 9.67 12.14 -5.58
CA SER A 105 10.09 11.33 -6.72
C SER A 105 10.46 9.90 -6.32
N ARG A 106 10.57 9.63 -5.02
CA ARG A 106 10.85 8.31 -4.44
C ARG A 106 9.95 8.07 -3.24
N VAL A 107 9.43 6.86 -3.13
CA VAL A 107 8.57 6.43 -2.01
C VAL A 107 9.02 5.05 -1.55
N LEU A 108 9.09 4.87 -0.23
CA LEU A 108 9.20 3.58 0.43
C LEU A 108 8.06 3.40 1.42
N LEU A 109 7.48 2.19 1.46
CA LEU A 109 6.38 1.84 2.35
C LEU A 109 6.55 0.41 2.83
N ALA A 110 6.36 0.18 4.11
CA ALA A 110 6.26 -1.14 4.72
C ALA A 110 4.99 -1.23 5.56
N ASN A 111 4.24 -2.29 5.37
CA ASN A 111 3.03 -2.57 6.15
C ASN A 111 3.15 -3.96 6.77
N ALA A 112 2.72 -4.08 8.02
CA ALA A 112 2.49 -5.35 8.70
C ALA A 112 1.09 -5.34 9.29
N GLU A 113 0.31 -6.40 9.05
CA GLU A 113 -1.07 -6.50 9.51
C GLU A 113 -1.38 -7.89 10.01
N LEU A 114 -1.77 -8.00 11.26
CA LEU A 114 -2.28 -9.21 11.87
C LEU A 114 -3.81 -9.18 11.86
N ARG A 115 -4.42 -10.09 11.11
CA ARG A 115 -5.88 -10.27 11.04
C ARG A 115 -6.31 -11.42 11.94
N VAL A 116 -7.33 -11.16 12.77
CA VAL A 116 -7.89 -12.12 13.70
C VAL A 116 -9.42 -12.02 13.66
N PRO A 117 -10.16 -13.10 13.42
CA PRO A 117 -11.60 -13.06 13.48
C PRO A 117 -12.07 -12.92 14.94
N PHE A 118 -12.85 -11.89 15.22
CA PHE A 118 -13.50 -11.70 16.52
C PHE A 118 -14.80 -12.49 16.61
N VAL A 119 -15.57 -12.50 15.53
CA VAL A 119 -16.85 -13.21 15.45
C VAL A 119 -16.87 -14.01 14.16
N ARG A 120 -17.22 -15.29 14.25
CA ARG A 120 -17.26 -16.19 13.08
C ARG A 120 -18.58 -16.22 12.33
N GLY A 121 -19.48 -15.37 12.67
CA GLY A 121 -20.86 -15.39 12.25
C GLY A 121 -21.75 -16.11 13.26
N ILE A 122 -22.87 -15.50 13.53
CA ILE A 122 -23.87 -16.00 14.49
C ILE A 122 -25.19 -16.09 13.75
N LEU A 123 -25.76 -17.28 13.73
CA LEU A 123 -27.11 -17.52 13.20
C LEU A 123 -28.12 -17.54 14.35
N PHE A 124 -29.06 -16.64 14.31
CA PHE A 124 -30.20 -16.63 15.23
C PHE A 124 -31.39 -17.26 14.55
N GLY A 125 -32.06 -18.17 15.26
CA GLY A 125 -33.21 -18.92 14.74
C GLY A 125 -34.57 -18.50 15.30
N TRP A 126 -34.62 -17.56 16.25
CA TRP A 126 -35.87 -17.07 16.86
C TRP A 126 -35.71 -15.60 17.29
N PRO A 127 -36.71 -14.72 17.07
CA PRO A 127 -38.06 -14.93 16.51
C PRO A 127 -38.09 -15.04 14.98
N GLY A 128 -36.94 -14.93 14.30
CA GLY A 128 -36.74 -15.11 12.87
C GLY A 128 -35.32 -15.54 12.59
N THR A 129 -35.07 -16.11 11.41
CA THR A 129 -33.70 -16.49 11.03
C THR A 129 -32.96 -15.29 10.50
N PHE A 130 -31.90 -14.86 11.20
CA PHE A 130 -30.99 -13.83 10.73
C PHE A 130 -29.54 -14.17 11.07
N LEU A 131 -28.66 -13.79 10.16
CA LEU A 131 -27.23 -14.03 10.26
C LEU A 131 -26.50 -12.74 10.58
N ILE A 132 -25.73 -12.71 11.65
CA ILE A 132 -24.66 -11.72 11.84
C ILE A 132 -23.43 -12.29 11.13
N PRO A 133 -22.90 -11.62 10.10
CA PRO A 133 -21.72 -12.10 9.37
C PRO A 133 -20.48 -12.13 10.26
N ALA A 134 -19.43 -12.77 9.79
CA ALA A 134 -18.14 -12.77 10.47
C ALA A 134 -17.60 -11.34 10.58
N ILE A 135 -17.02 -11.01 11.73
CA ILE A 135 -16.37 -9.73 12.01
C ILE A 135 -14.89 -9.98 12.25
N ASP A 136 -14.04 -9.44 11.38
CA ASP A 136 -12.60 -9.49 11.55
C ASP A 136 -12.09 -8.22 12.19
N GLY A 137 -11.07 -8.37 13.04
CA GLY A 137 -10.24 -7.28 13.50
C GLY A 137 -8.83 -7.36 12.94
N SER A 138 -8.19 -6.22 12.86
CA SER A 138 -6.78 -6.16 12.49
C SER A 138 -5.98 -5.26 13.41
N LEU A 139 -4.76 -5.70 13.71
CA LEU A 139 -3.70 -4.88 14.28
C LEU A 139 -2.69 -4.63 13.18
N PHE A 140 -2.30 -3.37 13.00
CA PHE A 140 -1.38 -3.04 11.92
C PHE A 140 -0.33 -2.01 12.34
N VAL A 141 0.79 -2.05 11.61
CA VAL A 141 1.85 -1.05 11.65
C VAL A 141 2.21 -0.70 10.22
N ASP A 142 2.21 0.57 9.92
CA ASP A 142 2.60 1.13 8.63
C ASP A 142 3.75 2.10 8.84
N ILE A 143 4.78 1.99 8.01
CA ILE A 143 5.95 2.87 8.00
C ILE A 143 6.18 3.27 6.55
N GLY A 144 6.30 4.57 6.30
CA GLY A 144 6.54 5.05 4.95
C GLY A 144 7.22 6.40 4.91
N THR A 145 7.89 6.69 3.81
CA THR A 145 8.56 7.96 3.54
C THR A 145 8.52 8.27 2.05
N ALA A 146 8.45 9.55 1.73
CA ALA A 146 8.56 10.09 0.37
C ALA A 146 9.63 11.19 0.38
N TRP A 147 10.50 11.22 -0.66
CA TRP A 147 11.58 12.21 -0.74
C TRP A 147 11.97 12.48 -2.20
N ASN A 148 12.68 13.60 -2.42
CA ASN A 148 13.23 13.99 -3.72
C ASN A 148 14.76 13.85 -3.75
N ASP A 149 15.36 14.04 -4.93
CA ASP A 149 16.82 14.13 -5.06
C ASP A 149 17.34 15.31 -4.23
N GLY A 150 18.35 15.04 -3.41
CA GLY A 150 18.97 16.02 -2.52
C GLY A 150 18.38 16.05 -1.10
N ASP A 151 17.22 15.42 -0.87
CA ASP A 151 16.66 15.29 0.46
C ASP A 151 17.38 14.18 1.25
N SER A 152 17.56 14.36 2.55
CA SER A 152 17.99 13.27 3.43
C SER A 152 16.83 12.30 3.66
N LEU A 153 17.11 11.02 3.60
CA LEU A 153 16.12 9.98 3.86
C LEU A 153 15.78 9.97 5.35
N ASP A 154 14.61 10.52 5.69
CA ASP A 154 14.12 10.54 7.08
C ASP A 154 13.07 9.42 7.25
N LEU A 155 13.47 8.35 7.93
CA LEU A 155 12.60 7.21 8.24
C LEU A 155 11.86 7.37 9.57
N TRP A 156 12.04 8.52 10.27
CA TRP A 156 11.44 8.71 11.58
C TRP A 156 9.98 9.16 11.45
N PRO A 157 9.01 8.41 11.99
CA PRO A 157 7.59 8.63 11.71
C PRO A 157 6.98 9.89 12.32
N PHE A 158 7.76 10.65 13.12
CA PHE A 158 7.28 11.82 13.85
C PHE A 158 7.85 13.16 13.32
N HIS A 159 8.67 13.11 12.29
CA HIS A 159 9.20 14.32 11.69
C HIS A 159 8.44 14.61 10.39
N ASN A 160 7.63 15.65 10.39
CA ASN A 160 7.01 16.19 9.18
C ASN A 160 7.87 17.37 8.69
N PRO A 161 8.69 17.21 7.64
CA PRO A 161 9.54 18.28 7.13
C PRO A 161 8.75 19.46 6.55
N HIS A 162 7.44 19.29 6.34
CA HIS A 162 6.54 20.31 5.83
C HIS A 162 5.62 20.91 6.92
N ALA A 163 5.78 20.54 8.19
CA ALA A 163 5.11 21.24 9.27
C ALA A 163 5.70 22.65 9.36
N THR A 164 4.98 23.64 8.86
CA THR A 164 5.28 25.04 9.14
C THR A 164 5.26 25.23 10.67
N PRO A 165 6.34 25.77 11.28
CA PRO A 165 6.27 26.13 12.69
C PRO A 165 5.20 27.22 12.85
N GLU A 166 4.21 26.97 13.74
CA GLU A 166 3.25 27.99 14.19
C GLU A 166 3.96 29.10 14.97
#